data_a574e6cdd449789fd3ecc90a62c98ccf
#
_entry.id   a574e6cdd449789fd3ecc90a62c98ccf
#
_cell.length_a   1.000
_cell.length_b   1.000
_cell.length_c   1.000
_cell.angle_alpha   90.00
_cell.angle_beta   90.00
_cell.angle_gamma   90.00
#
_symmetry.space_group_name_H-M   'P 1'
#
loop_
_entity.id
_entity.type
_entity.pdbx_description
1 polymer ?
#
loop_
_entity_poly.entity_id
_entity_poly.type
_entity_poly.pdbx_seq_one_letter_code
_entity_poly.pdbx_strand_id
1 'polypeptide(L)'
;MAQTIKIDIGGIPAGQIIFNDAPAQLIASRTATGFNLSIPATVELEYTDSSKPCPMLSNLCGTISVDRASGAEMELGIIKDERWYTGGKSESEKLVLVWSGLISALTTFEKIRDGKSPKLKIKLHGEVCWLLPYNDGNNRVRTEPYSIARDVHITYPTEVWIKMLRGLQVAENILVEIPLPNSPPAPWDEVWKALMEARDAFEQGGTTGWKACGTAVRLALEKWQGIEKEDMGSGWKSPSPQERESRSKKQRLDNLRWHLFQCSHLAPHSGADEWSRDDALLMLSTLSTLLVERKP
;
A
#
# COMPACT_ATOMS: atom_id res chain seq x y z
N MET A 1 8.45 0.40 -11.47
CA MET A 1 8.83 0.90 -12.82
C MET A 1 7.88 2.02 -13.18
N ALA A 2 8.37 3.13 -13.73
CA ALA A 2 7.49 4.20 -14.20
C ALA A 2 6.61 3.70 -15.35
N GLN A 3 5.33 4.05 -15.34
CA GLN A 3 4.43 3.75 -16.44
C GLN A 3 4.33 4.92 -17.39
N THR A 4 4.43 4.65 -18.68
CA THR A 4 4.44 5.69 -19.70
C THR A 4 3.28 5.49 -20.68
N ILE A 5 2.50 6.55 -20.87
CA ILE A 5 1.50 6.64 -21.93
C ILE A 5 2.10 7.42 -23.10
N LYS A 6 2.21 6.79 -24.26
CA LYS A 6 2.60 7.49 -25.49
C LYS A 6 1.42 8.27 -26.03
N ILE A 7 1.69 9.46 -26.51
CA ILE A 7 0.73 10.37 -27.15
C ILE A 7 1.04 10.45 -28.63
N ASP A 8 0.07 10.08 -29.46
CA ASP A 8 0.16 10.14 -30.90
C ASP A 8 -0.99 10.98 -31.46
N ILE A 9 -0.73 11.80 -32.47
CA ILE A 9 -1.73 12.59 -33.20
C ILE A 9 -1.73 12.12 -34.65
N GLY A 10 -2.76 11.39 -35.03
CA GLY A 10 -2.86 10.85 -36.40
C GLY A 10 -1.74 9.89 -36.76
N GLY A 11 -1.18 9.15 -35.80
CA GLY A 11 -0.07 8.23 -35.99
C GLY A 11 1.32 8.88 -35.94
N ILE A 12 1.39 10.18 -35.64
CA ILE A 12 2.64 10.92 -35.46
C ILE A 12 2.90 11.06 -33.96
N PRO A 13 4.06 10.62 -33.45
CA PRO A 13 4.44 10.82 -32.05
C PRO A 13 4.37 12.31 -31.67
N ALA A 14 3.71 12.60 -30.55
CA ALA A 14 3.52 13.96 -30.04
C ALA A 14 4.05 14.15 -28.62
N GLY A 15 4.37 13.03 -27.94
CA GLY A 15 4.91 13.07 -26.60
C GLY A 15 4.52 11.88 -25.73
N GLN A 16 4.58 12.09 -24.42
CA GLN A 16 4.25 11.05 -23.42
C GLN A 16 3.79 11.63 -22.09
N ILE A 17 3.02 10.83 -21.34
CA ILE A 17 2.70 11.06 -19.92
C ILE A 17 3.41 9.98 -19.12
N ILE A 18 4.19 10.38 -18.13
CA ILE A 18 4.98 9.49 -17.29
C ILE A 18 4.40 9.51 -15.86
N PHE A 19 3.94 8.36 -15.39
CA PHE A 19 3.54 8.15 -14.01
C PHE A 19 4.70 7.52 -13.24
N ASN A 20 5.12 8.16 -12.16
CA ASN A 20 6.16 7.63 -11.29
C ASN A 20 5.55 6.64 -10.29
N ASP A 21 6.04 5.40 -10.28
CA ASP A 21 5.57 4.29 -9.42
C ASP A 21 5.75 4.51 -7.91
N ALA A 22 6.52 5.48 -7.50
CA ALA A 22 6.79 5.72 -6.10
C ALA A 22 6.90 7.22 -5.81
N PRO A 23 5.77 7.94 -5.76
CA PRO A 23 5.83 9.27 -5.20
C PRO A 23 6.29 9.15 -3.74
N ALA A 24 7.31 9.89 -3.37
CA ALA A 24 7.79 9.95 -2.00
C ALA A 24 6.70 10.42 -1.02
N GLN A 25 5.65 11.05 -1.55
CA GLN A 25 4.52 11.56 -0.77
C GLN A 25 3.26 11.63 -1.65
N LEU A 26 2.15 11.10 -1.13
CA LEU A 26 0.81 11.36 -1.64
C LEU A 26 0.19 12.52 -0.86
N ILE A 27 -0.24 13.55 -1.58
CA ILE A 27 -0.93 14.70 -0.99
C ILE A 27 -2.43 14.46 -1.09
N ALA A 28 -3.08 14.34 0.06
CA ALA A 28 -4.51 14.12 0.15
C ALA A 28 -5.14 15.16 1.07
N SER A 29 -6.37 15.54 0.75
CA SER A 29 -7.20 16.41 1.58
C SER A 29 -8.60 15.84 1.73
N ARG A 30 -9.16 15.96 2.93
CA ARG A 30 -10.54 15.56 3.21
C ARG A 30 -11.50 16.65 2.76
N THR A 31 -12.60 16.27 2.15
CA THR A 31 -13.76 17.14 1.84
C THR A 31 -14.93 16.77 2.77
N ALA A 32 -16.06 17.48 2.68
CA ALA A 32 -17.22 17.22 3.53
C ALA A 32 -17.76 15.78 3.43
N THR A 33 -17.74 15.19 2.23
CA THR A 33 -18.28 13.84 1.97
C THR A 33 -17.27 12.86 1.38
N GLY A 34 -16.07 13.34 1.06
CA GLY A 34 -15.08 12.56 0.33
C GLY A 34 -13.66 13.01 0.58
N PHE A 35 -12.83 12.81 -0.43
CA PHE A 35 -11.41 13.20 -0.41
C PHE A 35 -10.95 13.63 -1.80
N ASN A 36 -9.87 14.38 -1.83
CA ASN A 36 -9.09 14.68 -3.02
C ASN A 36 -7.66 14.16 -2.79
N LEU A 37 -7.12 13.43 -3.76
CA LEU A 37 -5.76 12.91 -3.75
C LEU A 37 -5.04 13.39 -5.01
N SER A 38 -3.87 14.00 -4.83
CA SER A 38 -3.01 14.41 -5.93
C SER A 38 -2.14 13.25 -6.41
N ILE A 39 -2.26 12.88 -7.68
CA ILE A 39 -1.44 11.87 -8.35
C ILE A 39 -0.45 12.62 -9.26
N PRO A 40 0.83 12.69 -8.88
CA PRO A 40 1.83 13.36 -9.68
C PRO A 40 2.22 12.53 -10.91
N ALA A 41 2.31 13.20 -12.04
CA ALA A 41 2.85 12.66 -13.28
C ALA A 41 3.69 13.74 -13.98
N THR A 42 4.30 13.40 -15.08
CA THR A 42 5.07 14.31 -15.92
C THR A 42 4.54 14.23 -17.35
N VAL A 43 4.32 15.36 -17.97
CA VAL A 43 3.98 15.46 -19.39
C VAL A 43 5.21 15.93 -20.15
N GLU A 44 5.58 15.19 -21.18
CA GLU A 44 6.65 15.53 -22.12
C GLU A 44 6.04 15.59 -23.51
N LEU A 45 5.90 16.77 -24.08
CA LEU A 45 5.38 16.96 -25.43
C LEU A 45 6.53 17.31 -26.38
N GLU A 46 6.61 16.57 -27.47
CA GLU A 46 7.67 16.72 -28.46
C GLU A 46 7.43 18.01 -29.27
N TYR A 47 8.34 18.97 -29.11
CA TYR A 47 8.33 20.22 -29.86
C TYR A 47 9.75 20.62 -30.23
N THR A 48 10.02 20.66 -31.52
CA THR A 48 11.39 20.84 -32.00
C THR A 48 11.67 22.25 -32.53
N ASP A 49 10.65 22.98 -33.01
CA ASP A 49 10.86 24.26 -33.68
C ASP A 49 9.57 25.10 -33.71
N SER A 50 9.67 26.43 -33.55
CA SER A 50 8.55 27.36 -33.57
C SER A 50 7.84 27.46 -34.93
N SER A 51 8.50 27.05 -36.00
CA SER A 51 7.93 26.98 -37.36
C SER A 51 7.10 25.71 -37.61
N LYS A 52 7.14 24.74 -36.70
CA LYS A 52 6.45 23.45 -36.82
C LYS A 52 5.17 23.42 -35.97
N PRO A 53 4.25 22.49 -36.26
CA PRO A 53 3.12 22.20 -35.40
C PRO A 53 3.58 21.90 -33.97
N CYS A 54 2.88 22.48 -33.00
CA CYS A 54 3.14 22.28 -31.58
C CYS A 54 2.02 21.37 -31.00
N PRO A 55 2.34 20.25 -30.33
CA PRO A 55 1.30 19.45 -29.71
C PRO A 55 0.72 20.15 -28.49
N MET A 56 -0.59 20.01 -28.31
CA MET A 56 -1.32 20.49 -27.15
C MET A 56 -2.15 19.35 -26.59
N LEU A 57 -2.01 19.11 -25.28
CA LEU A 57 -2.79 18.14 -24.50
C LEU A 57 -3.75 18.89 -23.60
N SER A 58 -5.01 18.47 -23.53
CA SER A 58 -6.03 19.10 -22.70
C SER A 58 -7.10 18.10 -22.25
N ASN A 59 -8.00 18.57 -21.37
CA ASN A 59 -9.17 17.81 -20.92
C ASN A 59 -8.85 16.42 -20.38
N LEU A 60 -7.76 16.32 -19.61
CA LEU A 60 -7.40 15.06 -18.97
C LEU A 60 -8.41 14.70 -17.88
N CYS A 61 -9.13 13.61 -18.09
CA CYS A 61 -10.10 13.10 -17.13
C CYS A 61 -10.13 11.56 -17.17
N GLY A 62 -10.81 10.95 -16.22
CA GLY A 62 -10.96 9.50 -16.21
C GLY A 62 -11.55 8.98 -14.92
N THR A 63 -11.43 7.67 -14.73
CA THR A 63 -11.88 6.98 -13.53
C THR A 63 -10.73 6.21 -12.90
N ILE A 64 -10.79 6.08 -11.58
CA ILE A 64 -9.91 5.20 -10.82
C ILE A 64 -10.74 4.02 -10.35
N SER A 65 -10.21 2.83 -10.55
CA SER A 65 -10.84 1.58 -10.18
C SER A 65 -9.83 0.56 -9.65
N VAL A 66 -10.34 -0.52 -9.09
CA VAL A 66 -9.57 -1.67 -8.64
C VAL A 66 -10.26 -2.96 -9.05
N ASP A 67 -9.45 -3.98 -9.28
CA ASP A 67 -9.96 -5.31 -9.57
C ASP A 67 -10.34 -6.02 -8.25
N ARG A 68 -11.55 -6.57 -8.19
CA ARG A 68 -11.97 -7.46 -7.11
C ARG A 68 -11.47 -8.88 -7.36
N ALA A 69 -11.41 -9.68 -6.31
CA ALA A 69 -11.08 -11.11 -6.40
C ALA A 69 -12.01 -11.88 -7.36
N SER A 70 -13.24 -11.39 -7.56
CA SER A 70 -14.21 -11.94 -8.52
C SER A 70 -13.92 -11.60 -9.99
N GLY A 71 -12.89 -10.80 -10.27
CA GLY A 71 -12.60 -10.25 -11.59
C GLY A 71 -13.45 -9.03 -11.97
N ALA A 72 -14.42 -8.64 -11.13
CA ALA A 72 -15.22 -7.44 -11.36
C ALA A 72 -14.43 -6.20 -10.95
N GLU A 73 -14.51 -5.15 -11.76
CA GLU A 73 -13.91 -3.84 -11.48
C GLU A 73 -14.80 -3.04 -10.52
N MET A 74 -14.19 -2.37 -9.54
CA MET A 74 -14.87 -1.45 -8.63
C MET A 74 -14.33 -0.05 -8.84
N GLU A 75 -15.21 0.88 -9.21
CA GLU A 75 -14.85 2.28 -9.34
C GLU A 75 -14.68 2.92 -7.95
N LEU A 76 -13.60 3.68 -7.78
CA LEU A 76 -13.25 4.39 -6.56
C LEU A 76 -13.49 5.90 -6.65
N GLY A 77 -13.62 6.43 -7.85
CA GLY A 77 -13.86 7.85 -8.10
C GLY A 77 -13.35 8.31 -9.45
N ILE A 78 -13.40 9.62 -9.62
CA ILE A 78 -13.00 10.30 -10.85
C ILE A 78 -11.63 10.96 -10.68
N ILE A 79 -10.92 11.08 -11.79
CA ILE A 79 -9.65 11.79 -11.88
C ILE A 79 -9.76 12.86 -12.97
N LYS A 80 -9.20 14.03 -12.72
CA LYS A 80 -9.20 15.12 -13.70
C LYS A 80 -8.01 16.06 -13.53
N ASP A 81 -7.63 16.70 -14.64
CA ASP A 81 -6.81 17.90 -14.69
C ASP A 81 -7.39 18.83 -15.79
N GLU A 82 -7.71 20.05 -15.40
CA GLU A 82 -8.33 21.03 -16.29
C GLU A 82 -7.30 21.92 -17.02
N ARG A 83 -6.01 21.69 -16.79
CA ARG A 83 -4.93 22.46 -17.40
C ARG A 83 -4.69 22.03 -18.86
N TRP A 84 -4.06 22.93 -19.58
CA TRP A 84 -3.59 22.70 -20.93
C TRP A 84 -2.08 22.62 -20.91
N TYR A 85 -1.56 21.65 -21.63
CA TYR A 85 -0.13 21.41 -21.78
C TYR A 85 0.24 21.65 -23.23
N THR A 86 1.28 22.44 -23.48
CA THR A 86 1.77 22.72 -24.84
C THR A 86 3.22 22.34 -24.92
N GLY A 87 3.64 21.79 -26.07
CA GLY A 87 5.03 21.45 -26.33
C GLY A 87 5.92 22.71 -26.17
N GLY A 88 6.93 22.62 -25.32
CA GLY A 88 7.96 23.62 -25.12
C GLY A 88 9.33 23.09 -25.51
N LYS A 89 10.33 23.98 -25.65
CA LYS A 89 11.70 23.55 -25.91
C LYS A 89 12.21 22.77 -24.70
N SER A 90 12.19 21.44 -24.78
CA SER A 90 12.82 20.48 -23.86
C SER A 90 12.40 20.49 -22.38
N GLU A 91 11.24 20.99 -22.02
CA GLU A 91 10.78 20.97 -20.62
C GLU A 91 9.67 19.94 -20.42
N SER A 92 9.93 19.02 -19.48
CA SER A 92 8.88 18.17 -18.91
C SER A 92 8.03 19.00 -17.96
N GLU A 93 6.72 19.08 -18.21
CA GLU A 93 5.79 19.78 -17.34
C GLU A 93 5.24 18.86 -16.25
N LYS A 94 5.14 19.38 -15.02
CA LYS A 94 4.52 18.64 -13.92
C LYS A 94 3.01 18.59 -14.10
N LEU A 95 2.48 17.39 -14.27
CA LEU A 95 1.07 17.07 -14.26
C LEU A 95 0.67 16.65 -12.85
N VAL A 96 -0.45 17.17 -12.35
CA VAL A 96 -1.06 16.73 -11.11
C VAL A 96 -2.51 16.39 -11.38
N LEU A 97 -2.78 15.10 -11.53
CA LEU A 97 -4.14 14.62 -11.64
C LEU A 97 -4.79 14.60 -10.25
N VAL A 98 -5.98 15.18 -10.13
CA VAL A 98 -6.73 15.16 -8.88
C VAL A 98 -7.75 14.04 -8.91
N TRP A 99 -7.54 13.04 -8.07
CA TRP A 99 -8.52 11.99 -7.82
C TRP A 99 -9.49 12.45 -6.73
N SER A 100 -10.77 12.53 -7.07
CA SER A 100 -11.85 12.83 -6.15
C SER A 100 -12.72 11.58 -5.95
N GLY A 101 -12.96 11.22 -4.69
CA GLY A 101 -13.74 10.03 -4.36
C GLY A 101 -14.47 10.14 -3.02
N LEU A 102 -15.36 9.19 -2.74
CA LEU A 102 -16.04 9.08 -1.46
C LEU A 102 -15.18 8.32 -0.44
N ILE A 103 -15.21 8.75 0.81
CA ILE A 103 -14.52 8.05 1.92
C ILE A 103 -15.01 6.60 2.03
N SER A 104 -16.30 6.33 1.80
CA SER A 104 -16.86 4.98 1.83
C SER A 104 -16.26 4.06 0.76
N ALA A 105 -15.98 4.57 -0.45
CA ALA A 105 -15.31 3.81 -1.50
C ALA A 105 -13.88 3.45 -1.09
N LEU A 106 -13.16 4.39 -0.49
CA LEU A 106 -11.81 4.17 0.02
C LEU A 106 -11.79 3.14 1.16
N THR A 107 -12.75 3.22 2.09
CA THR A 107 -12.91 2.23 3.18
C THR A 107 -13.23 0.83 2.62
N THR A 108 -14.06 0.76 1.59
CA THR A 108 -14.38 -0.52 0.92
C THR A 108 -13.14 -1.08 0.21
N PHE A 109 -12.37 -0.22 -0.44
CA PHE A 109 -11.11 -0.62 -1.06
C PHE A 109 -10.11 -1.19 -0.04
N GLU A 110 -9.99 -0.56 1.15
CA GLU A 110 -9.11 -1.07 2.21
C GLU A 110 -9.47 -2.50 2.65
N LYS A 111 -10.76 -2.81 2.74
CA LYS A 111 -11.23 -4.17 3.04
C LYS A 111 -10.87 -5.17 1.93
N ILE A 112 -10.99 -4.74 0.66
CA ILE A 112 -10.67 -5.58 -0.51
C ILE A 112 -9.15 -5.79 -0.63
N ARG A 113 -8.36 -4.74 -0.36
CA ARG A 113 -6.91 -4.74 -0.45
C ARG A 113 -6.25 -5.75 0.51
N ASP A 114 -6.88 -5.95 1.66
CA ASP A 114 -6.49 -7.00 2.60
C ASP A 114 -5.01 -6.90 3.03
N GLY A 115 -4.57 -5.68 3.33
CA GLY A 115 -3.19 -5.41 3.74
C GLY A 115 -2.13 -5.40 2.63
N LYS A 116 -2.48 -5.81 1.41
CA LYS A 116 -1.55 -5.80 0.25
C LYS A 116 -1.26 -4.38 -0.22
N SER A 117 -0.16 -4.21 -0.97
CA SER A 117 0.14 -2.94 -1.63
C SER A 117 -1.01 -2.52 -2.54
N PRO A 118 -1.49 -1.26 -2.46
CA PRO A 118 -2.61 -0.79 -3.26
C PRO A 118 -2.24 -0.74 -4.74
N LYS A 119 -3.05 -1.41 -5.55
CA LYS A 119 -2.95 -1.39 -7.01
C LYS A 119 -4.17 -0.68 -7.56
N LEU A 120 -3.94 0.47 -8.17
CA LEU A 120 -4.99 1.28 -8.77
C LEU A 120 -4.92 1.15 -10.30
N LYS A 121 -6.07 1.03 -10.92
CA LYS A 121 -6.22 1.13 -12.37
C LYS A 121 -6.83 2.47 -12.70
N ILE A 122 -6.17 3.24 -13.55
CA ILE A 122 -6.62 4.53 -14.03
C ILE A 122 -7.00 4.37 -15.50
N LYS A 123 -8.26 4.62 -15.82
CA LYS A 123 -8.73 4.78 -17.20
C LYS A 123 -8.68 6.26 -17.54
N LEU A 124 -7.62 6.67 -18.24
CA LEU A 124 -7.37 8.07 -18.57
C LEU A 124 -7.87 8.37 -19.98
N HIS A 125 -8.60 9.47 -20.11
CA HIS A 125 -9.05 10.08 -21.36
C HIS A 125 -8.51 11.48 -21.46
N GLY A 126 -8.28 11.95 -22.68
CA GLY A 126 -7.84 13.30 -22.92
C GLY A 126 -8.00 13.67 -24.39
N GLU A 127 -7.73 14.91 -24.68
CA GLU A 127 -7.72 15.46 -26.05
C GLU A 127 -6.33 15.96 -26.39
N VAL A 128 -5.87 15.63 -27.58
CA VAL A 128 -4.60 16.12 -28.11
C VAL A 128 -4.80 16.66 -29.51
N CYS A 129 -4.18 17.80 -29.82
CA CYS A 129 -4.25 18.41 -31.14
C CYS A 129 -2.92 19.08 -31.51
N TRP A 130 -2.76 19.43 -32.79
CA TRP A 130 -1.69 20.30 -33.22
C TRP A 130 -2.11 21.78 -33.15
N LEU A 131 -1.20 22.60 -32.66
CA LEU A 131 -1.28 24.05 -32.79
C LEU A 131 -0.43 24.47 -33.99
N LEU A 132 -1.09 24.80 -35.09
CA LEU A 132 -0.44 25.22 -36.32
C LEU A 132 -0.05 26.70 -36.23
N PRO A 133 1.14 27.10 -36.71
CA PRO A 133 1.50 28.49 -36.80
C PRO A 133 0.56 29.21 -37.83
N TYR A 134 0.05 30.38 -37.47
CA TYR A 134 -0.72 31.22 -38.36
C TYR A 134 0.14 32.33 -38.96
N ASN A 135 -0.15 32.78 -40.18
CA ASN A 135 0.71 33.67 -40.97
C ASN A 135 0.98 35.08 -40.39
N ASP A 136 0.30 35.50 -39.33
CA ASP A 136 0.51 36.79 -38.65
C ASP A 136 1.47 36.69 -37.42
N GLY A 137 2.13 35.56 -37.22
CA GLY A 137 3.21 35.39 -36.27
C GLY A 137 2.83 35.18 -34.79
N ASN A 138 1.62 35.54 -34.39
CA ASN A 138 1.22 35.45 -32.97
C ASN A 138 0.05 34.52 -32.68
N ASN A 139 -0.76 34.17 -33.68
CA ASN A 139 -1.92 33.30 -33.50
C ASN A 139 -1.65 31.91 -33.98
N ARG A 140 -2.04 30.91 -33.20
CA ARG A 140 -2.01 29.50 -33.61
C ARG A 140 -3.40 28.99 -33.82
N VAL A 141 -3.61 28.21 -34.88
CA VAL A 141 -4.88 27.55 -35.19
C VAL A 141 -4.85 26.16 -34.62
N ARG A 142 -5.84 25.83 -33.82
CA ARG A 142 -6.04 24.48 -33.29
C ARG A 142 -6.62 23.59 -34.38
N THR A 143 -6.01 22.41 -34.57
CA THR A 143 -6.58 21.35 -35.43
C THR A 143 -7.75 20.65 -34.72
N GLU A 144 -8.42 19.77 -35.41
CA GLU A 144 -9.38 18.87 -34.77
C GLU A 144 -8.69 18.02 -33.70
N PRO A 145 -9.30 17.90 -32.52
CA PRO A 145 -8.72 17.13 -31.43
C PRO A 145 -8.82 15.62 -31.70
N TYR A 146 -7.77 14.89 -31.36
CA TYR A 146 -7.75 13.44 -31.28
C TYR A 146 -7.96 13.02 -29.84
N SER A 147 -8.85 12.04 -29.62
CA SER A 147 -9.05 11.48 -28.30
C SER A 147 -7.95 10.49 -27.96
N ILE A 148 -7.41 10.59 -26.78
CA ILE A 148 -6.57 9.54 -26.18
C ILE A 148 -7.38 8.80 -25.12
N ALA A 149 -7.28 7.47 -25.11
CA ALA A 149 -7.86 6.62 -24.08
C ALA A 149 -6.85 5.53 -23.72
N ARG A 150 -6.44 5.46 -22.45
CA ARG A 150 -5.41 4.51 -21.99
C ARG A 150 -5.69 4.06 -20.56
N ASP A 151 -5.36 2.80 -20.32
CA ASP A 151 -5.34 2.22 -18.97
C ASP A 151 -3.93 2.31 -18.38
N VAL A 152 -3.84 2.76 -17.14
CA VAL A 152 -2.59 2.85 -16.37
C VAL A 152 -2.78 2.10 -15.06
N HIS A 153 -1.78 1.31 -14.68
CA HIS A 153 -1.78 0.61 -13.41
C HIS A 153 -0.70 1.19 -12.49
N ILE A 154 -1.10 1.75 -11.36
CA ILE A 154 -0.17 2.33 -10.38
C ILE A 154 -0.21 1.49 -9.12
N THR A 155 0.98 1.12 -8.63
CA THR A 155 1.14 0.45 -7.34
C THR A 155 1.85 1.39 -6.38
N TYR A 156 1.25 1.66 -5.22
CA TYR A 156 1.88 2.48 -4.20
C TYR A 156 2.53 1.62 -3.12
N PRO A 157 3.67 2.06 -2.55
CA PRO A 157 4.20 1.45 -1.34
C PRO A 157 3.17 1.53 -0.20
N THR A 158 3.03 0.45 0.55
CA THR A 158 2.05 0.36 1.64
C THR A 158 2.22 1.48 2.67
N GLU A 159 3.46 1.84 3.00
CA GLU A 159 3.77 2.91 3.95
C GLU A 159 3.26 4.29 3.50
N VAL A 160 3.50 4.64 2.23
CA VAL A 160 3.04 5.90 1.63
C VAL A 160 1.51 5.96 1.63
N TRP A 161 0.88 4.84 1.31
CA TRP A 161 -0.57 4.71 1.30
C TRP A 161 -1.19 4.84 2.69
N ILE A 162 -0.66 4.13 3.69
CA ILE A 162 -1.12 4.22 5.08
C ILE A 162 -0.95 5.65 5.63
N LYS A 163 0.17 6.30 5.32
CA LYS A 163 0.40 7.69 5.72
C LYS A 163 -0.67 8.63 5.13
N MET A 164 -1.04 8.42 3.88
CA MET A 164 -2.12 9.16 3.23
C MET A 164 -3.48 8.90 3.89
N LEU A 165 -3.84 7.64 4.15
CA LEU A 165 -5.09 7.27 4.83
C LEU A 165 -5.21 7.90 6.22
N ARG A 166 -4.10 7.99 6.96
CA ARG A 166 -4.06 8.69 8.25
C ARG A 166 -4.31 10.18 8.10
N GLY A 167 -3.69 10.83 7.10
CA GLY A 167 -3.94 12.24 6.80
C GLY A 167 -5.41 12.51 6.48
N LEU A 168 -6.11 11.55 5.89
CA LEU A 168 -7.55 11.60 5.62
C LEU A 168 -8.43 11.19 6.81
N GLN A 169 -7.85 10.77 7.93
CA GLN A 169 -8.58 10.22 9.08
C GLN A 169 -9.45 9.00 8.72
N VAL A 170 -9.05 8.22 7.72
CA VAL A 170 -9.74 7.01 7.27
C VAL A 170 -9.19 5.77 8.00
N ALA A 171 -7.92 5.82 8.39
CA ALA A 171 -7.27 4.75 9.14
C ALA A 171 -6.98 5.20 10.56
N GLU A 172 -7.79 4.77 11.51
CA GLU A 172 -7.52 4.86 12.94
C GLU A 172 -6.61 3.72 13.43
N ASN A 173 -5.81 3.15 12.56
CA ASN A 173 -4.91 2.07 12.94
C ASN A 173 -3.76 2.64 13.76
N ILE A 174 -3.62 2.17 14.99
CA ILE A 174 -2.42 2.38 15.79
C ILE A 174 -1.28 1.66 15.06
N LEU A 175 -0.27 2.41 14.60
CA LEU A 175 0.97 1.80 14.12
C LEU A 175 1.71 1.27 15.33
N VAL A 176 1.67 -0.02 15.53
CA VAL A 176 2.56 -0.68 16.49
C VAL A 176 3.88 -0.87 15.76
N GLU A 177 4.87 -0.03 16.08
CA GLU A 177 6.26 -0.36 15.73
C GLU A 177 6.63 -1.61 16.51
N ILE A 178 6.87 -2.70 15.80
CA ILE A 178 7.39 -3.93 16.39
C ILE A 178 8.90 -3.78 16.42
N PRO A 179 9.52 -3.51 17.59
CA PRO A 179 10.97 -3.40 17.67
C PRO A 179 11.57 -4.77 17.36
N LEU A 180 12.37 -4.82 16.30
CA LEU A 180 13.14 -6.00 15.98
C LEU A 180 14.51 -5.85 16.62
N PRO A 181 14.90 -6.70 17.57
CA PRO A 181 16.25 -6.69 18.11
C PRO A 181 17.26 -6.96 17.00
N ASN A 182 18.45 -6.40 17.12
CA ASN A 182 19.58 -6.76 16.24
C ASN A 182 19.91 -8.23 16.41
N SER A 183 20.45 -8.87 15.36
CA SER A 183 20.78 -10.30 15.31
C SER A 183 21.18 -10.87 16.67
N PRO A 184 20.39 -11.78 17.26
CA PRO A 184 20.68 -12.29 18.59
C PRO A 184 21.88 -13.26 18.53
N PRO A 185 22.64 -13.38 19.62
CA PRO A 185 23.67 -14.40 19.71
C PRO A 185 23.05 -15.81 19.75
N ALA A 186 23.82 -16.81 19.35
CA ALA A 186 23.42 -18.21 19.57
C ALA A 186 23.11 -18.46 21.06
N PRO A 187 22.09 -19.25 21.42
CA PRO A 187 21.30 -20.14 20.57
C PRO A 187 19.98 -19.55 20.05
N TRP A 188 19.82 -18.23 20.09
CA TRP A 188 18.56 -17.53 19.75
C TRP A 188 18.36 -17.29 18.26
N ASP A 189 19.35 -17.54 17.44
CA ASP A 189 19.31 -17.37 15.98
C ASP A 189 18.14 -18.12 15.32
N GLU A 190 17.83 -19.31 15.78
CA GLU A 190 16.71 -20.11 15.24
C GLU A 190 15.33 -19.55 15.64
N VAL A 191 15.19 -19.00 16.84
CA VAL A 191 13.97 -18.29 17.27
C VAL A 191 13.76 -17.04 16.44
N TRP A 192 14.87 -16.31 16.21
CA TRP A 192 14.88 -15.12 15.40
C TRP A 192 14.51 -15.38 13.94
N LYS A 193 15.06 -16.43 13.35
CA LYS A 193 14.72 -16.85 12.00
C LYS A 193 13.22 -17.13 11.85
N ALA A 194 12.64 -17.85 12.80
CA ALA A 194 11.21 -18.12 12.80
C ALA A 194 10.36 -16.84 12.99
N LEU A 195 10.84 -15.84 13.76
CA LEU A 195 10.19 -14.53 13.85
C LEU A 195 10.23 -13.79 12.51
N MET A 196 11.35 -13.83 11.79
CA MET A 196 11.45 -13.23 10.46
C MET A 196 10.53 -13.92 9.46
N GLU A 197 10.45 -15.24 9.49
CA GLU A 197 9.49 -16.01 8.68
C GLU A 197 8.04 -15.62 8.99
N ALA A 198 7.71 -15.39 10.28
CA ALA A 198 6.39 -14.92 10.68
C ALA A 198 6.08 -13.52 10.14
N ARG A 199 7.05 -12.60 10.18
CA ARG A 199 6.91 -11.26 9.62
C ARG A 199 6.69 -11.31 8.11
N ASP A 200 7.52 -12.05 7.39
CA ASP A 200 7.44 -12.16 5.93
C ASP A 200 6.12 -12.79 5.49
N ALA A 201 5.63 -13.79 6.23
CA ALA A 201 4.31 -14.38 6.01
C ALA A 201 3.18 -13.39 6.28
N PHE A 202 3.29 -12.56 7.33
CA PHE A 202 2.32 -11.50 7.62
C PHE A 202 2.28 -10.45 6.49
N GLU A 203 3.46 -10.04 5.98
CA GLU A 203 3.59 -9.08 4.86
C GLU A 203 3.03 -9.62 3.54
N GLN A 204 3.09 -10.92 3.30
CA GLN A 204 2.45 -11.57 2.15
C GLN A 204 0.93 -11.36 2.15
N GLY A 205 0.33 -11.26 3.33
CA GLY A 205 -1.09 -11.01 3.54
C GLY A 205 -2.02 -12.12 3.04
N GLY A 206 -3.32 -11.89 3.21
CA GLY A 206 -4.37 -12.86 2.91
C GLY A 206 -4.42 -14.02 3.92
N THR A 207 -5.51 -14.78 3.91
CA THR A 207 -5.75 -15.84 4.89
C THR A 207 -4.61 -16.86 5.00
N THR A 208 -4.00 -17.23 3.87
CA THR A 208 -2.87 -18.16 3.84
C THR A 208 -1.63 -17.56 4.51
N GLY A 209 -1.29 -16.30 4.22
CA GLY A 209 -0.15 -15.60 4.83
C GLY A 209 -0.35 -15.41 6.33
N TRP A 210 -1.54 -15.05 6.79
CA TRP A 210 -1.81 -14.88 8.23
C TRP A 210 -1.77 -16.20 9.01
N LYS A 211 -2.26 -17.30 8.43
CA LYS A 211 -2.11 -18.64 9.01
C LYS A 211 -0.64 -19.06 9.07
N ALA A 212 0.13 -18.82 8.00
CA ALA A 212 1.57 -19.09 7.98
C ALA A 212 2.31 -18.26 9.04
N CYS A 213 1.90 -16.97 9.24
CA CYS A 213 2.42 -16.14 10.32
C CYS A 213 2.19 -16.78 11.70
N GLY A 214 0.96 -17.18 12.03
CA GLY A 214 0.63 -17.85 13.29
C GLY A 214 1.40 -19.14 13.48
N THR A 215 1.58 -19.93 12.42
CA THR A 215 2.37 -21.17 12.45
C THR A 215 3.86 -20.88 12.70
N ALA A 216 4.43 -19.86 12.09
CA ALA A 216 5.82 -19.46 12.31
C ALA A 216 6.03 -18.87 13.71
N VAL A 217 5.06 -18.13 14.27
CA VAL A 217 5.06 -17.68 15.68
C VAL A 217 5.10 -18.90 16.62
N ARG A 218 4.30 -19.91 16.36
CA ARG A 218 4.33 -21.17 17.12
C ARG A 218 5.69 -21.81 17.08
N LEU A 219 6.29 -21.95 15.90
CA LEU A 219 7.63 -22.54 15.73
C LEU A 219 8.69 -21.75 16.52
N ALA A 220 8.62 -20.41 16.52
CA ALA A 220 9.51 -19.57 17.32
C ALA A 220 9.37 -19.86 18.82
N LEU A 221 8.15 -20.03 19.32
CA LEU A 221 7.88 -20.35 20.72
C LEU A 221 8.35 -21.75 21.11
N GLU A 222 8.22 -22.75 20.23
CA GLU A 222 8.73 -24.11 20.43
C GLU A 222 10.27 -24.12 20.52
N LYS A 223 10.95 -23.38 19.63
CA LYS A 223 12.41 -23.22 19.67
C LYS A 223 12.87 -22.50 20.94
N TRP A 224 12.15 -21.44 21.34
CA TRP A 224 12.41 -20.74 22.60
C TRP A 224 12.31 -21.69 23.80
N GLN A 225 11.24 -22.48 23.86
CA GLN A 225 11.05 -23.49 24.92
C GLN A 225 12.21 -24.48 24.98
N GLY A 226 12.70 -24.92 23.83
CA GLY A 226 13.88 -25.83 23.76
C GLY A 226 15.14 -25.19 24.32
N ILE A 227 15.36 -23.89 24.15
CA ILE A 227 16.52 -23.17 24.69
C ILE A 227 16.43 -23.05 26.22
N GLU A 228 15.28 -22.72 26.77
CA GLU A 228 15.09 -22.53 28.21
C GLU A 228 14.84 -23.83 28.96
N LYS A 229 14.66 -24.95 28.26
CA LYS A 229 14.35 -26.27 28.82
C LYS A 229 13.13 -26.26 29.76
N GLU A 230 12.19 -25.40 29.47
CA GLU A 230 10.94 -25.27 30.22
C GLU A 230 9.85 -26.12 29.58
N ASP A 231 9.14 -26.92 30.34
CA ASP A 231 7.93 -27.62 29.88
C ASP A 231 6.74 -26.65 29.97
N MET A 232 6.30 -26.15 28.82
CA MET A 232 5.12 -25.27 28.72
C MET A 232 3.81 -26.08 28.59
N GLY A 233 3.86 -27.39 28.51
CA GLY A 233 2.73 -28.21 28.09
C GLY A 233 1.91 -28.85 29.20
N SER A 234 2.49 -29.17 30.34
CA SER A 234 1.80 -29.97 31.35
C SER A 234 1.66 -29.27 32.70
N GLY A 235 0.48 -28.88 33.06
CA GLY A 235 0.17 -28.54 34.45
C GLY A 235 -0.07 -27.07 34.77
N TRP A 236 -0.27 -26.23 33.76
CA TRP A 236 -0.60 -24.84 34.01
C TRP A 236 -2.02 -24.72 34.60
N LYS A 237 -2.11 -24.42 35.89
CA LYS A 237 -3.40 -24.07 36.53
C LYS A 237 -3.57 -22.56 36.49
N SER A 238 -4.77 -22.11 36.17
CA SER A 238 -5.12 -20.70 36.28
C SER A 238 -4.89 -20.24 37.73
N PRO A 239 -4.05 -19.20 37.96
CA PRO A 239 -3.73 -18.76 39.33
C PRO A 239 -4.92 -18.17 40.03
N SER A 240 -4.98 -18.31 41.35
CA SER A 240 -5.93 -17.62 42.20
C SER A 240 -5.73 -16.09 42.10
N PRO A 241 -6.74 -15.26 42.45
CA PRO A 241 -6.59 -13.80 42.46
C PRO A 241 -5.37 -13.33 43.27
N GLN A 242 -5.13 -13.92 44.44
CA GLN A 242 -4.00 -13.57 45.32
C GLN A 242 -2.66 -13.93 44.67
N GLU A 243 -2.56 -15.08 44.02
CA GLU A 243 -1.34 -15.47 43.29
C GLU A 243 -1.09 -14.56 42.09
N ARG A 244 -2.13 -14.02 41.42
CA ARG A 244 -1.96 -13.04 40.34
C ARG A 244 -1.34 -11.72 40.81
N GLU A 245 -1.74 -11.25 41.98
CA GLU A 245 -1.22 -10.00 42.55
C GLU A 245 0.24 -10.13 42.99
N SER A 246 0.64 -11.28 43.52
CA SER A 246 2.00 -11.55 44.02
C SER A 246 3.04 -11.85 42.95
N ARG A 247 2.63 -12.06 41.67
CA ARG A 247 3.54 -12.43 40.57
C ARG A 247 4.51 -11.34 40.20
N SER A 248 5.77 -11.71 40.04
CA SER A 248 6.81 -10.87 39.48
C SER A 248 6.54 -10.55 38.00
N LYS A 249 7.20 -9.50 37.48
CA LYS A 249 7.14 -9.18 36.02
C LYS A 249 7.50 -10.38 35.17
N LYS A 250 8.59 -11.11 35.52
CA LYS A 250 9.04 -12.30 34.81
C LYS A 250 7.92 -13.35 34.74
N GLN A 251 7.30 -13.69 35.85
CA GLN A 251 6.23 -14.69 35.89
C GLN A 251 5.00 -14.25 35.06
N ARG A 252 4.71 -12.96 35.00
CA ARG A 252 3.61 -12.43 34.14
C ARG A 252 3.95 -12.57 32.66
N LEU A 253 5.21 -12.31 32.26
CA LEU A 253 5.66 -12.47 30.88
C LEU A 253 5.72 -13.95 30.47
N ASP A 254 6.13 -14.84 31.35
CA ASP A 254 6.11 -16.30 31.12
C ASP A 254 4.68 -16.80 30.91
N ASN A 255 3.72 -16.26 31.67
CA ASN A 255 2.29 -16.51 31.45
C ASN A 255 1.80 -16.05 30.10
N LEU A 256 2.16 -14.83 29.70
CA LEU A 256 1.77 -14.29 28.41
C LEU A 256 2.33 -15.14 27.27
N ARG A 257 3.59 -15.58 27.39
CA ARG A 257 4.24 -16.48 26.44
C ARG A 257 3.48 -17.81 26.33
N TRP A 258 3.06 -18.38 27.47
CA TRP A 258 2.31 -19.62 27.49
C TRP A 258 0.94 -19.46 26.79
N HIS A 259 0.20 -18.38 27.10
CA HIS A 259 -1.07 -18.09 26.43
C HIS A 259 -0.90 -17.88 24.93
N LEU A 260 0.15 -17.14 24.54
CA LEU A 260 0.48 -16.95 23.13
C LEU A 260 0.74 -18.29 22.42
N PHE A 261 1.47 -19.20 23.08
CA PHE A 261 1.71 -20.55 22.58
C PHE A 261 0.41 -21.33 22.39
N GLN A 262 -0.51 -21.32 23.37
CA GLN A 262 -1.81 -21.96 23.25
C GLN A 262 -2.65 -21.41 22.11
N CYS A 263 -2.70 -20.09 21.98
CA CYS A 263 -3.41 -19.43 20.89
C CYS A 263 -2.82 -19.77 19.52
N SER A 264 -1.50 -19.87 19.41
CA SER A 264 -0.84 -20.17 18.14
C SER A 264 -1.16 -21.58 17.60
N HIS A 265 -1.63 -22.50 18.43
CA HIS A 265 -2.12 -23.81 18.00
C HIS A 265 -3.38 -23.73 17.12
N LEU A 266 -4.16 -22.66 17.21
CA LEU A 266 -5.34 -22.48 16.40
C LEU A 266 -5.01 -22.16 14.94
N ALA A 267 -3.88 -21.49 14.66
CA ALA A 267 -3.52 -21.05 13.32
C ALA A 267 -3.50 -22.17 12.27
N PRO A 268 -2.83 -23.32 12.47
CA PRO A 268 -2.78 -24.41 11.49
C PRO A 268 -4.11 -25.19 11.39
N HIS A 269 -4.99 -25.12 12.42
CA HIS A 269 -6.19 -25.93 12.52
C HIS A 269 -7.49 -25.15 12.23
N SER A 270 -7.43 -23.82 12.20
CA SER A 270 -8.58 -22.97 11.93
C SER A 270 -9.07 -23.09 10.49
N GLY A 271 -10.39 -23.00 10.29
CA GLY A 271 -11.00 -22.79 8.97
C GLY A 271 -10.50 -21.52 8.29
N ALA A 272 -10.81 -21.33 7.01
CA ALA A 272 -10.37 -20.14 6.27
C ALA A 272 -10.89 -18.84 6.88
N ASP A 273 -12.07 -18.90 7.50
CA ASP A 273 -12.79 -17.73 8.03
C ASP A 273 -12.52 -17.46 9.53
N GLU A 274 -11.76 -18.33 10.20
CA GLU A 274 -11.54 -18.26 11.64
C GLU A 274 -10.22 -17.58 12.04
N TRP A 275 -9.30 -17.33 11.09
CA TRP A 275 -8.00 -16.72 11.35
C TRP A 275 -7.84 -15.43 10.56
N SER A 276 -7.86 -14.32 11.28
CA SER A 276 -7.85 -12.98 10.72
C SER A 276 -6.45 -12.34 10.68
N ARG A 277 -6.36 -11.20 9.99
CA ARG A 277 -5.17 -10.34 10.01
C ARG A 277 -4.85 -9.87 11.44
N ASP A 278 -5.88 -9.56 12.22
CA ASP A 278 -5.73 -9.02 13.57
C ASP A 278 -5.19 -10.09 14.53
N ASP A 279 -5.58 -11.36 14.35
CA ASP A 279 -5.01 -12.48 15.10
C ASP A 279 -3.52 -12.64 14.79
N ALA A 280 -3.14 -12.62 13.52
CA ALA A 280 -1.74 -12.72 13.10
C ALA A 280 -0.91 -11.53 13.62
N LEU A 281 -1.45 -10.31 13.58
CA LEU A 281 -0.79 -9.12 14.10
C LEU A 281 -0.60 -9.19 15.63
N LEU A 282 -1.63 -9.61 16.36
CA LEU A 282 -1.55 -9.81 17.80
C LEU A 282 -0.45 -10.81 18.16
N MET A 283 -0.41 -11.95 17.47
CA MET A 283 0.60 -12.99 17.69
C MET A 283 2.02 -12.48 17.43
N LEU A 284 2.24 -11.86 16.27
CA LEU A 284 3.54 -11.35 15.86
C LEU A 284 4.04 -10.23 16.78
N SER A 285 3.19 -9.27 17.11
CA SER A 285 3.55 -8.15 17.98
C SER A 285 3.85 -8.59 19.42
N THR A 286 3.07 -9.53 19.94
CA THR A 286 3.28 -10.08 21.28
C THR A 286 4.60 -10.86 21.35
N LEU A 287 4.88 -11.74 20.38
CA LEU A 287 6.14 -12.49 20.33
C LEU A 287 7.35 -11.55 20.26
N SER A 288 7.31 -10.55 19.38
CA SER A 288 8.40 -9.57 19.21
C SER A 288 8.65 -8.81 20.52
N THR A 289 7.59 -8.36 21.19
CA THR A 289 7.70 -7.65 22.47
C THR A 289 8.31 -8.55 23.56
N LEU A 290 7.88 -9.81 23.64
CA LEU A 290 8.43 -10.76 24.60
C LEU A 290 9.92 -11.02 24.36
N LEU A 291 10.37 -11.11 23.11
CA LEU A 291 11.78 -11.30 22.76
C LEU A 291 12.64 -10.08 23.11
N VAL A 292 12.12 -8.86 22.89
CA VAL A 292 12.81 -7.61 23.28
C VAL A 292 12.97 -7.50 24.79
N GLU A 293 11.93 -7.82 25.56
CA GLU A 293 11.97 -7.77 27.02
C GLU A 293 12.89 -8.81 27.63
N ARG A 294 13.08 -9.96 26.97
CA ARG A 294 13.95 -11.03 27.46
C ARG A 294 15.43 -10.69 27.29
N LYS A 295 15.81 -9.83 26.33
CA LYS A 295 17.20 -9.47 26.00
C LYS A 295 18.13 -10.69 26.05
N PRO A 296 18.08 -11.57 25.02
CA PRO A 296 18.96 -12.72 24.97
C PRO A 296 20.44 -12.32 24.91
#